data_5b49f694c882a9fb3c148b268bb1ab16
#
_entry.id   5b49f694c882a9fb3c148b268bb1ab16
#
_cell.length_a   1.000
_cell.length_b   1.000
_cell.length_c   1.000
_cell.angle_alpha   90.00
_cell.angle_beta   90.00
_cell.angle_gamma   90.00
#
_symmetry.space_group_name_H-M   'P 1'
#
loop_
_entity.id
_entity.type
_entity.pdbx_description
1 polymer ?
#
loop_
_entity_poly.entity_id
_entity_poly.type
_entity_poly.pdbx_seq_one_letter_code
_entity_poly.pdbx_strand_id
1 'polypeptide(L)'
;MTSPAAFPGGACFAFTIMDDTDNATVENVQPIYRLLESLGMRTTKTVWPVRCEEGSEMFGAGETLDDPGYRDFVVDLGRRGFEIAFHGATMESSHRERTMRGLNRFTEMFGPPRVHANHSFNRENLYWGVDRIDDPILRAAYRAALGHPDDFYQGHVPGSAFWWGDLCAGQIKYVRNLTFDEINLRRVNPSMPYSDDRRPYVPWWFSASDAENVDAFVELISVGNQSRLEAEGGVCIVATHLGKGFCVNGAVRDDVRELLVRLAERRGWFVPVGPMLDELRVRRTDRALPPGEWRRMQWRWARDLMLRRLATLRRARKRKGAQNQRRVGSQM
;
A
#
# COMPACT_ATOMS: atom_id res chain seq x y z
N MET A 1 28.41 15.75 7.02
CA MET A 1 27.81 16.72 6.09
C MET A 1 26.31 16.48 6.11
N THR A 2 25.50 17.46 6.50
CA THR A 2 24.03 17.34 6.48
C THR A 2 23.55 17.42 5.03
N SER A 3 22.76 16.45 4.59
CA SER A 3 22.09 16.52 3.28
C SER A 3 21.33 17.84 3.14
N PRO A 4 21.38 18.51 1.97
CA PRO A 4 20.62 19.73 1.76
C PRO A 4 19.13 19.48 1.96
N ALA A 5 18.40 20.49 2.44
CA ALA A 5 16.95 20.43 2.61
C ALA A 5 16.28 20.13 1.25
N ALA A 6 15.72 18.95 1.12
CA ALA A 6 15.13 18.47 -0.13
C ALA A 6 13.61 18.61 -0.16
N PHE A 7 12.97 18.88 1.00
CA PHE A 7 11.52 18.91 1.17
C PHE A 7 11.05 20.15 1.95
N PRO A 8 9.76 20.47 1.95
CA PRO A 8 9.19 21.57 2.70
C PRO A 8 9.60 21.55 4.18
N GLY A 9 9.68 22.73 4.81
CA GLY A 9 10.08 22.87 6.22
C GLY A 9 11.55 22.55 6.51
N GLY A 10 12.39 22.43 5.47
CA GLY A 10 13.82 22.11 5.64
C GLY A 10 14.08 20.62 5.91
N ALA A 11 13.12 19.75 5.62
CA ALA A 11 13.27 18.32 5.81
C ALA A 11 14.26 17.70 4.80
N CYS A 12 15.01 16.69 5.25
CA CYS A 12 16.00 16.00 4.43
C CYS A 12 15.42 14.86 3.62
N PHE A 13 14.38 14.20 4.12
CA PHE A 13 13.69 13.07 3.45
C PHE A 13 12.19 13.19 3.65
N ALA A 14 11.42 12.42 2.89
CA ALA A 14 9.97 12.28 3.05
C ALA A 14 9.60 10.85 3.44
N PHE A 15 8.68 10.70 4.40
CA PHE A 15 8.20 9.40 4.86
C PHE A 15 6.70 9.44 5.12
N THR A 16 6.00 8.40 4.69
CA THR A 16 4.59 8.17 5.03
C THR A 16 4.27 6.68 5.08
N ILE A 17 3.13 6.37 5.69
CA ILE A 17 2.52 5.06 5.70
C ILE A 17 1.24 5.12 4.88
N MET A 18 1.04 4.16 3.98
CA MET A 18 -0.22 3.84 3.35
C MET A 18 -0.75 2.57 4.00
N ASP A 19 -1.74 2.74 4.88
CA ASP A 19 -2.37 1.66 5.64
C ASP A 19 -3.49 1.03 4.82
N ASP A 20 -3.24 -0.16 4.28
CA ASP A 20 -4.27 -0.98 3.64
C ASP A 20 -5.21 -1.52 4.72
N THR A 21 -6.53 -1.42 4.49
CA THR A 21 -7.54 -1.59 5.55
C THR A 21 -7.82 -3.04 5.94
N ASP A 22 -7.17 -4.01 5.32
CA ASP A 22 -7.36 -5.44 5.63
C ASP A 22 -7.23 -5.72 7.13
N ASN A 23 -8.21 -6.44 7.67
CA ASN A 23 -8.29 -6.80 9.09
C ASN A 23 -8.32 -5.59 10.06
N ALA A 24 -8.49 -4.37 9.58
CA ALA A 24 -8.55 -3.20 10.44
C ALA A 24 -9.89 -3.15 11.18
N THR A 25 -9.82 -2.93 12.49
CA THR A 25 -10.94 -2.57 13.38
C THR A 25 -10.54 -1.35 14.19
N VAL A 26 -11.50 -0.61 14.74
CA VAL A 26 -11.18 0.53 15.63
C VAL A 26 -10.24 0.06 16.74
N GLU A 27 -10.52 -1.08 17.35
CA GLU A 27 -9.75 -1.61 18.46
C GLU A 27 -8.27 -1.82 18.13
N ASN A 28 -7.98 -2.42 16.96
CA ASN A 28 -6.61 -2.81 16.62
C ASN A 28 -5.79 -1.72 15.91
N VAL A 29 -6.43 -0.67 15.39
CA VAL A 29 -5.69 0.43 14.71
C VAL A 29 -5.68 1.75 15.47
N GLN A 30 -6.65 2.02 16.35
CA GLN A 30 -6.71 3.30 17.06
C GLN A 30 -5.44 3.61 17.88
N PRO A 31 -4.81 2.64 18.60
CA PRO A 31 -3.60 2.94 19.37
C PRO A 31 -2.43 3.39 18.50
N ILE A 32 -2.22 2.79 17.34
CA ILE A 32 -1.14 3.18 16.42
C ILE A 32 -1.42 4.55 15.78
N TYR A 33 -2.68 4.89 15.44
CA TYR A 33 -3.02 6.22 14.93
C TYR A 33 -2.83 7.33 15.98
N ARG A 34 -3.13 7.06 17.26
CA ARG A 34 -2.81 7.98 18.36
C ARG A 34 -1.30 8.20 18.50
N LEU A 35 -0.50 7.14 18.38
CA LEU A 35 0.95 7.26 18.39
C LEU A 35 1.45 8.10 17.22
N LEU A 36 1.05 7.81 15.98
CA LEU A 36 1.44 8.56 14.80
C LEU A 36 1.11 10.06 14.94
N GLU A 37 -0.09 10.36 15.43
CA GLU A 37 -0.49 11.75 15.69
C GLU A 37 0.38 12.44 16.74
N SER A 38 0.65 11.77 17.86
CA SER A 38 1.50 12.31 18.92
C SER A 38 2.95 12.58 18.47
N LEU A 39 3.41 11.86 17.45
CA LEU A 39 4.71 12.03 16.80
C LEU A 39 4.69 13.08 15.66
N GLY A 40 3.55 13.74 15.43
CA GLY A 40 3.41 14.70 14.33
C GLY A 40 3.34 14.07 12.95
N MET A 41 3.17 12.76 12.85
CA MET A 41 3.06 12.05 11.59
C MET A 41 1.61 12.02 11.11
N ARG A 42 1.38 12.39 9.86
CA ARG A 42 0.11 12.22 9.16
C ARG A 42 0.30 11.24 8.02
N THR A 43 -0.56 10.24 7.93
CA THR A 43 -0.44 9.10 7.02
C THR A 43 -1.72 8.94 6.20
N THR A 44 -1.76 7.96 5.30
CA THR A 44 -2.93 7.66 4.49
C THR A 44 -3.56 6.36 4.95
N LYS A 45 -4.85 6.41 5.33
CA LYS A 45 -5.70 5.28 5.67
C LYS A 45 -6.56 4.92 4.46
N THR A 46 -6.43 3.72 3.93
CA THR A 46 -7.41 3.23 2.98
C THR A 46 -8.65 2.69 3.68
N VAL A 47 -9.79 2.69 3.02
CA VAL A 47 -11.04 2.17 3.56
C VAL A 47 -11.84 1.40 2.53
N TRP A 48 -12.69 0.49 3.01
CA TRP A 48 -13.78 -0.10 2.26
C TRP A 48 -15.09 0.62 2.61
N PRO A 49 -15.72 1.31 1.65
CA PRO A 49 -16.97 2.02 1.88
C PRO A 49 -18.16 1.11 2.17
N VAL A 50 -18.16 -0.12 1.66
CA VAL A 50 -19.30 -1.04 1.71
C VAL A 50 -18.86 -2.37 2.34
N ARG A 51 -19.74 -2.96 3.14
CA ARG A 51 -19.52 -4.30 3.72
C ARG A 51 -19.62 -5.38 2.64
N CYS A 52 -18.91 -6.49 2.84
CA CYS A 52 -19.11 -7.71 2.07
C CYS A 52 -20.56 -8.23 2.20
N GLU A 53 -21.00 -9.04 1.25
CA GLU A 53 -22.31 -9.68 1.35
C GLU A 53 -22.33 -10.66 2.53
N GLU A 54 -23.48 -10.76 3.18
CA GLU A 54 -23.67 -11.72 4.26
C GLU A 54 -23.47 -13.15 3.72
N GLY A 55 -22.69 -13.94 4.42
CA GLY A 55 -22.31 -15.29 3.99
C GLY A 55 -21.06 -15.35 3.08
N SER A 56 -20.47 -14.21 2.70
CA SER A 56 -19.15 -14.18 2.07
C SER A 56 -18.08 -14.73 2.99
N GLU A 57 -17.10 -15.49 2.45
CA GLU A 57 -15.92 -15.94 3.19
C GLU A 57 -15.07 -14.76 3.71
N MET A 58 -15.22 -13.59 3.10
CA MET A 58 -14.54 -12.35 3.50
C MET A 58 -15.33 -11.54 4.53
N PHE A 59 -16.56 -11.94 4.85
CA PHE A 59 -17.38 -11.23 5.84
C PHE A 59 -16.70 -11.25 7.21
N GLY A 60 -16.51 -10.06 7.80
CA GLY A 60 -15.83 -9.91 9.09
C GLY A 60 -14.29 -9.85 9.06
N ALA A 61 -13.66 -9.84 7.88
CA ALA A 61 -12.21 -9.68 7.76
C ALA A 61 -11.70 -8.24 8.02
N GLY A 62 -12.51 -7.37 8.58
CA GLY A 62 -12.24 -5.99 8.95
C GLY A 62 -13.52 -5.17 8.99
N GLU A 63 -13.45 -3.98 9.56
CA GLU A 63 -14.55 -3.03 9.59
C GLU A 63 -14.58 -2.16 8.33
N THR A 64 -15.77 -1.66 8.01
CA THR A 64 -16.05 -0.85 6.83
C THR A 64 -16.76 0.45 7.23
N LEU A 65 -17.02 1.36 6.30
CA LEU A 65 -17.82 2.55 6.59
C LEU A 65 -19.31 2.24 6.87
N ASP A 66 -19.75 0.98 6.72
CA ASP A 66 -21.06 0.53 7.19
C ASP A 66 -21.10 0.29 8.69
N ASP A 67 -19.95 0.10 9.34
CA ASP A 67 -19.82 -0.05 10.79
C ASP A 67 -19.74 1.34 11.44
N PRO A 68 -20.75 1.75 12.26
CA PRO A 68 -20.84 3.13 12.76
C PRO A 68 -19.60 3.58 13.53
N GLY A 69 -19.09 2.74 14.43
CA GLY A 69 -17.90 3.07 15.23
C GLY A 69 -16.65 3.28 14.37
N TYR A 70 -16.44 2.42 13.37
CA TYR A 70 -15.32 2.55 12.45
C TYR A 70 -15.47 3.78 11.55
N ARG A 71 -16.66 4.02 11.03
CA ARG A 71 -16.96 5.22 10.23
C ARG A 71 -16.64 6.49 11.01
N ASP A 72 -17.11 6.60 12.25
CA ASP A 72 -16.90 7.78 13.09
C ASP A 72 -15.40 7.98 13.38
N PHE A 73 -14.67 6.87 13.64
CA PHE A 73 -13.22 6.88 13.79
C PHE A 73 -12.50 7.38 12.53
N VAL A 74 -12.87 6.89 11.34
CA VAL A 74 -12.25 7.30 10.06
C VAL A 74 -12.55 8.77 9.74
N VAL A 75 -13.79 9.23 10.00
CA VAL A 75 -14.15 10.66 9.84
C VAL A 75 -13.32 11.54 10.78
N ASP A 76 -13.11 11.10 12.03
CA ASP A 76 -12.27 11.82 12.98
C ASP A 76 -10.80 11.86 12.53
N LEU A 77 -10.27 10.77 11.99
CA LEU A 77 -8.93 10.74 11.38
C LEU A 77 -8.79 11.80 10.27
N GLY A 78 -9.77 11.87 9.37
CA GLY A 78 -9.79 12.89 8.30
C GLY A 78 -9.75 14.31 8.85
N ARG A 79 -10.53 14.62 9.88
CA ARG A 79 -10.55 15.93 10.55
C ARG A 79 -9.22 16.27 11.23
N ARG A 80 -8.47 15.28 11.67
CA ARG A 80 -7.14 15.42 12.29
C ARG A 80 -5.99 15.45 11.28
N GLY A 81 -6.31 15.50 9.96
CA GLY A 81 -5.34 15.68 8.88
C GLY A 81 -4.72 14.40 8.33
N PHE A 82 -5.25 13.22 8.68
CA PHE A 82 -4.93 11.99 7.97
C PHE A 82 -5.67 11.97 6.62
N GLU A 83 -5.03 11.44 5.59
CA GLU A 83 -5.69 11.25 4.29
C GLU A 83 -6.49 9.96 4.30
N ILE A 84 -7.75 10.04 3.86
CA ILE A 84 -8.57 8.87 3.63
C ILE A 84 -8.50 8.52 2.15
N ALA A 85 -8.25 7.24 1.83
CA ALA A 85 -8.04 6.74 0.48
C ALA A 85 -8.94 5.54 0.15
N PHE A 86 -9.18 5.32 -1.13
CA PHE A 86 -10.07 4.27 -1.61
C PHE A 86 -9.31 2.95 -1.81
N HIS A 87 -9.82 1.84 -1.25
CA HIS A 87 -9.23 0.50 -1.41
C HIS A 87 -10.10 -0.46 -2.25
N GLY A 88 -11.01 0.09 -3.05
CA GLY A 88 -12.10 -0.63 -3.67
C GLY A 88 -13.40 -0.47 -2.89
N ALA A 89 -14.49 -1.04 -3.39
CA ALA A 89 -15.78 -0.92 -2.71
C ALA A 89 -15.82 -1.75 -1.42
N THR A 90 -15.27 -2.94 -1.47
CA THR A 90 -15.22 -3.91 -0.37
C THR A 90 -14.04 -4.86 -0.57
N MET A 91 -13.78 -5.74 0.41
CA MET A 91 -12.69 -6.71 0.37
C MET A 91 -12.82 -7.73 -0.77
N GLU A 92 -14.03 -8.14 -1.11
CA GLU A 92 -14.28 -9.09 -2.21
C GLU A 92 -14.43 -8.40 -3.56
N SER A 93 -14.33 -9.18 -4.65
CA SER A 93 -14.53 -8.69 -6.02
C SER A 93 -15.87 -7.99 -6.18
N SER A 94 -15.86 -6.82 -6.78
CA SER A 94 -17.02 -5.94 -6.93
C SER A 94 -17.32 -5.70 -8.41
N HIS A 95 -18.54 -6.02 -8.84
CA HIS A 95 -19.05 -5.57 -10.12
C HIS A 95 -19.15 -4.05 -10.18
N ARG A 96 -19.20 -3.48 -11.38
CA ARG A 96 -19.26 -2.04 -11.62
C ARG A 96 -20.24 -1.29 -10.71
N GLU A 97 -21.45 -1.80 -10.56
CA GLU A 97 -22.49 -1.15 -9.74
C GLU A 97 -22.09 -1.03 -8.26
N ARG A 98 -21.47 -2.08 -7.71
CA ARG A 98 -20.97 -2.04 -6.34
C ARG A 98 -19.77 -1.09 -6.22
N THR A 99 -18.86 -1.10 -7.20
CA THR A 99 -17.73 -0.18 -7.24
C THR A 99 -18.21 1.27 -7.29
N MET A 100 -19.19 1.60 -8.14
CA MET A 100 -19.82 2.92 -8.21
C MET A 100 -20.48 3.32 -6.87
N ARG A 101 -21.26 2.43 -6.27
CA ARG A 101 -21.87 2.66 -4.96
C ARG A 101 -20.83 2.95 -3.87
N GLY A 102 -19.76 2.17 -3.84
CA GLY A 102 -18.65 2.39 -2.90
C GLY A 102 -17.94 3.73 -3.14
N LEU A 103 -17.67 4.06 -4.40
CA LEU A 103 -17.01 5.31 -4.76
C LEU A 103 -17.88 6.54 -4.46
N ASN A 104 -19.18 6.47 -4.75
CA ASN A 104 -20.14 7.54 -4.42
C ASN A 104 -20.23 7.76 -2.91
N ARG A 105 -20.38 6.67 -2.14
CA ARG A 105 -20.40 6.76 -0.68
C ARG A 105 -19.12 7.36 -0.11
N PHE A 106 -17.97 6.95 -0.62
CA PHE A 106 -16.70 7.54 -0.24
C PHE A 106 -16.68 9.05 -0.53
N THR A 107 -17.09 9.42 -1.75
CA THR A 107 -17.09 10.83 -2.22
C THR A 107 -18.03 11.71 -1.41
N GLU A 108 -19.20 11.21 -1.03
CA GLU A 108 -20.16 11.92 -0.15
C GLU A 108 -19.55 12.25 1.22
N MET A 109 -18.69 11.39 1.75
CA MET A 109 -18.11 11.54 3.09
C MET A 109 -16.80 12.33 3.11
N PHE A 110 -15.95 12.18 2.10
CA PHE A 110 -14.56 12.65 2.11
C PHE A 110 -14.18 13.50 0.88
N GLY A 111 -15.10 13.68 -0.07
CA GLY A 111 -14.79 14.20 -1.39
C GLY A 111 -14.16 13.13 -2.31
N PRO A 112 -13.84 13.46 -3.57
CA PRO A 112 -13.25 12.53 -4.50
C PRO A 112 -11.94 11.95 -3.96
N PRO A 113 -11.73 10.61 -3.99
CA PRO A 113 -10.51 10.00 -3.47
C PRO A 113 -9.30 10.39 -4.33
N ARG A 114 -8.28 10.95 -3.70
CA ARG A 114 -7.02 11.31 -4.40
C ARG A 114 -6.16 10.10 -4.69
N VAL A 115 -6.15 9.14 -3.77
CA VAL A 115 -5.26 7.97 -3.78
C VAL A 115 -6.10 6.70 -3.78
N HIS A 116 -5.68 5.73 -4.59
CA HIS A 116 -6.23 4.38 -4.63
C HIS A 116 -5.11 3.33 -4.58
N ALA A 117 -5.39 2.23 -3.89
CA ALA A 117 -4.61 1.00 -3.96
C ALA A 117 -5.52 -0.16 -4.38
N ASN A 118 -5.12 -0.91 -5.38
CA ASN A 118 -5.78 -2.17 -5.71
C ASN A 118 -5.65 -3.15 -4.54
N HIS A 119 -6.74 -3.83 -4.17
CA HIS A 119 -6.73 -4.94 -3.24
C HIS A 119 -6.38 -6.24 -3.97
N SER A 120 -5.51 -7.07 -3.40
CA SER A 120 -5.11 -8.34 -4.02
C SER A 120 -6.32 -9.22 -4.31
N PHE A 121 -6.32 -9.90 -5.48
CA PHE A 121 -7.35 -10.85 -5.91
C PHE A 121 -8.72 -10.27 -6.31
N ASN A 122 -8.95 -8.97 -6.22
CA ASN A 122 -10.21 -8.38 -6.68
C ASN A 122 -10.21 -8.22 -8.21
N ARG A 123 -11.26 -8.74 -8.85
CA ARG A 123 -11.38 -8.76 -10.32
C ARG A 123 -11.50 -7.35 -10.93
N GLU A 124 -12.01 -6.38 -10.20
CA GLU A 124 -12.07 -4.97 -10.60
C GLU A 124 -10.73 -4.22 -10.51
N ASN A 125 -9.65 -4.85 -10.11
CA ASN A 125 -8.33 -4.21 -10.07
C ASN A 125 -7.92 -3.68 -11.45
N LEU A 126 -7.39 -2.44 -11.44
CA LEU A 126 -6.94 -1.75 -12.64
C LEU A 126 -5.52 -2.20 -13.00
N TYR A 127 -5.34 -2.72 -14.24
CA TYR A 127 -4.02 -3.09 -14.76
C TYR A 127 -3.20 -3.92 -13.78
N TRP A 128 -3.82 -4.95 -13.17
CA TRP A 128 -3.17 -5.80 -12.17
C TRP A 128 -2.68 -7.12 -12.79
N GLY A 129 -1.95 -7.94 -12.03
CA GLY A 129 -1.44 -9.21 -12.54
C GLY A 129 -0.47 -9.01 -13.71
N VAL A 130 -0.70 -9.70 -14.82
CA VAL A 130 0.14 -9.64 -16.03
C VAL A 130 0.07 -8.28 -16.72
N ASP A 131 -1.01 -7.51 -16.53
CA ASP A 131 -1.19 -6.22 -17.19
C ASP A 131 -0.30 -5.11 -16.62
N ARG A 132 0.37 -5.38 -15.50
CA ARG A 132 1.47 -4.55 -14.97
C ARG A 132 2.79 -4.74 -15.71
N ILE A 133 2.93 -5.83 -16.47
CA ILE A 133 4.22 -6.29 -17.00
C ILE A 133 4.22 -6.13 -18.51
N ASP A 134 5.17 -5.35 -19.05
CA ASP A 134 5.36 -5.19 -20.49
C ASP A 134 6.49 -6.06 -21.03
N ASP A 135 7.48 -6.39 -20.20
CA ASP A 135 8.58 -7.27 -20.59
C ASP A 135 8.05 -8.68 -20.87
N PRO A 136 8.22 -9.20 -22.11
CA PRO A 136 7.61 -10.47 -22.51
C PRO A 136 8.17 -11.67 -21.73
N ILE A 137 9.42 -11.61 -21.31
CA ILE A 137 10.06 -12.69 -20.53
C ILE A 137 9.44 -12.71 -19.13
N LEU A 138 9.31 -11.55 -18.49
CA LEU A 138 8.67 -11.44 -17.19
C LEU A 138 7.19 -11.81 -17.24
N ARG A 139 6.46 -11.43 -18.30
CA ARG A 139 5.05 -11.88 -18.48
C ARG A 139 4.94 -13.38 -18.53
N ALA A 140 5.76 -14.05 -19.33
CA ALA A 140 5.77 -15.50 -19.43
C ALA A 140 6.09 -16.16 -18.08
N ALA A 141 7.12 -15.68 -17.39
CA ALA A 141 7.51 -16.19 -16.07
C ALA A 141 6.40 -15.96 -15.02
N TYR A 142 5.76 -14.80 -15.04
CA TYR A 142 4.67 -14.47 -14.13
C TYR A 142 3.46 -15.38 -14.33
N ARG A 143 3.05 -15.62 -15.59
CA ARG A 143 1.96 -16.58 -15.94
C ARG A 143 2.27 -17.98 -15.41
N ALA A 144 3.48 -18.48 -15.66
CA ALA A 144 3.89 -19.80 -15.19
C ALA A 144 3.89 -19.94 -13.66
N ALA A 145 4.23 -18.86 -12.94
CA ALA A 145 4.38 -18.88 -11.50
C ALA A 145 3.08 -18.66 -10.71
N LEU A 146 2.09 -17.95 -11.26
CA LEU A 146 0.95 -17.44 -10.49
C LEU A 146 -0.39 -18.06 -10.85
N GLY A 147 -0.51 -18.73 -11.98
CA GLY A 147 -1.68 -19.54 -12.33
C GLY A 147 -3.00 -18.78 -12.55
N HIS A 148 -3.01 -17.45 -12.49
CA HIS A 148 -4.21 -16.67 -12.81
C HIS A 148 -4.35 -16.53 -14.33
N PRO A 149 -5.60 -16.69 -14.86
CA PRO A 149 -5.88 -16.34 -16.25
C PRO A 149 -5.51 -14.88 -16.55
N ASP A 150 -5.10 -14.60 -17.79
CA ASP A 150 -4.72 -13.24 -18.21
C ASP A 150 -5.88 -12.24 -18.08
N ASP A 151 -7.11 -12.71 -18.20
CA ASP A 151 -8.36 -11.96 -18.12
C ASP A 151 -8.98 -11.90 -16.73
N PHE A 152 -8.24 -12.29 -15.68
CA PHE A 152 -8.78 -12.30 -14.33
C PHE A 152 -9.07 -10.87 -13.84
N TYR A 153 -8.18 -9.92 -14.07
CA TYR A 153 -8.33 -8.52 -13.64
C TYR A 153 -8.92 -7.67 -14.75
N GLN A 154 -10.13 -7.16 -14.55
CA GLN A 154 -10.96 -6.56 -15.58
C GLN A 154 -11.40 -5.12 -15.30
N GLY A 155 -10.92 -4.48 -14.24
CA GLY A 155 -11.29 -3.11 -13.90
C GLY A 155 -10.99 -2.07 -14.99
N HIS A 156 -10.02 -2.36 -15.85
CA HIS A 156 -9.60 -1.54 -16.99
C HIS A 156 -10.12 -2.03 -18.35
N VAL A 157 -10.97 -3.08 -18.39
CA VAL A 157 -11.48 -3.67 -19.62
C VAL A 157 -12.88 -3.14 -19.92
N PRO A 158 -13.05 -2.25 -20.93
CA PRO A 158 -14.37 -1.72 -21.28
C PRO A 158 -15.37 -2.82 -21.62
N GLY A 159 -16.58 -2.71 -21.08
CA GLY A 159 -17.65 -3.67 -21.31
C GLY A 159 -17.62 -4.91 -20.41
N SER A 160 -16.60 -5.10 -19.57
CA SER A 160 -16.63 -6.15 -18.55
C SER A 160 -17.57 -5.78 -17.40
N ALA A 161 -18.09 -6.79 -16.69
CA ALA A 161 -18.91 -6.59 -15.50
C ALA A 161 -18.16 -5.88 -14.36
N PHE A 162 -16.81 -5.85 -14.40
CA PHE A 162 -15.92 -5.24 -13.41
C PHE A 162 -15.33 -3.89 -13.86
N TRP A 163 -15.73 -3.39 -15.03
CA TRP A 163 -15.24 -2.16 -15.62
C TRP A 163 -15.54 -0.91 -14.76
N TRP A 164 -14.52 -0.16 -14.44
CA TRP A 164 -14.64 1.15 -13.79
C TRP A 164 -13.48 2.12 -14.11
N GLY A 165 -12.69 1.79 -15.13
CA GLY A 165 -11.55 2.61 -15.55
C GLY A 165 -11.91 4.06 -15.86
N ASP A 166 -13.09 4.30 -16.45
CA ASP A 166 -13.64 5.64 -16.70
C ASP A 166 -13.84 6.45 -15.41
N LEU A 167 -14.35 5.80 -14.36
CA LEU A 167 -14.54 6.42 -13.04
C LEU A 167 -13.18 6.73 -12.39
N CYS A 168 -12.23 5.80 -12.49
CA CYS A 168 -10.88 6.03 -11.99
C CYS A 168 -10.24 7.23 -12.68
N ALA A 169 -10.27 7.29 -14.01
CA ALA A 169 -9.70 8.40 -14.77
C ALA A 169 -10.31 9.77 -14.40
N GLY A 170 -11.60 9.80 -14.05
CA GLY A 170 -12.31 11.03 -13.71
C GLY A 170 -12.20 11.46 -12.24
N GLN A 171 -11.95 10.55 -11.30
CA GLN A 171 -12.06 10.83 -9.87
C GLN A 171 -10.79 10.53 -9.06
N ILE A 172 -9.94 9.59 -9.50
CA ILE A 172 -8.72 9.18 -8.79
C ILE A 172 -7.51 9.89 -9.40
N LYS A 173 -6.67 10.45 -8.56
CA LYS A 173 -5.45 11.13 -9.05
C LYS A 173 -4.24 10.19 -9.08
N TYR A 174 -4.04 9.40 -8.05
CA TYR A 174 -2.89 8.53 -7.86
C TYR A 174 -3.30 7.09 -7.59
N VAL A 175 -2.70 6.14 -8.32
CA VAL A 175 -2.90 4.70 -8.10
C VAL A 175 -1.58 4.02 -7.78
N ARG A 176 -1.56 3.21 -6.71
CA ARG A 176 -0.39 2.40 -6.34
C ARG A 176 -0.19 1.27 -7.33
N ASN A 177 1.03 1.13 -7.85
CA ASN A 177 1.39 0.04 -8.76
C ASN A 177 2.31 -0.97 -8.06
N LEU A 178 3.62 -0.86 -8.27
CA LEU A 178 4.61 -1.83 -7.80
C LEU A 178 5.08 -1.53 -6.38
N THR A 179 5.31 -2.59 -5.58
CA THR A 179 5.91 -2.50 -4.25
C THR A 179 7.30 -3.13 -4.26
N PHE A 180 8.24 -2.56 -3.51
CA PHE A 180 9.66 -2.93 -3.51
C PHE A 180 10.20 -3.16 -2.10
N ASP A 181 11.15 -4.07 -1.95
CA ASP A 181 11.94 -4.25 -0.72
C ASP A 181 13.04 -3.17 -0.65
N GLU A 182 12.63 -1.91 -0.60
CA GLU A 182 13.53 -0.76 -0.58
C GLU A 182 12.92 0.39 0.23
N ILE A 183 13.68 0.92 1.19
CA ILE A 183 13.24 2.07 2.00
C ILE A 183 13.24 3.37 1.20
N ASN A 184 14.16 3.55 0.27
CA ASN A 184 14.25 4.75 -0.55
C ASN A 184 13.73 4.50 -1.97
N LEU A 185 12.49 4.87 -2.21
CA LEU A 185 11.81 4.68 -3.50
C LEU A 185 12.50 5.43 -4.66
N ARG A 186 13.29 6.48 -4.41
CA ARG A 186 14.06 7.14 -5.47
C ARG A 186 15.10 6.22 -6.12
N ARG A 187 15.53 5.16 -5.44
CA ARG A 187 16.46 4.17 -5.99
C ARG A 187 15.83 3.21 -6.99
N VAL A 188 14.52 3.03 -6.90
CA VAL A 188 13.77 2.06 -7.75
C VAL A 188 12.79 2.72 -8.69
N ASN A 189 12.24 3.87 -8.32
CA ASN A 189 11.32 4.68 -9.12
C ASN A 189 11.62 6.17 -8.94
N PRO A 190 12.74 6.68 -9.46
CA PRO A 190 13.15 8.08 -9.29
C PRO A 190 12.17 9.05 -9.97
N SER A 191 11.42 8.57 -10.96
CA SER A 191 10.44 9.35 -11.73
C SER A 191 9.02 9.33 -11.13
N MET A 192 8.84 8.85 -9.91
CA MET A 192 7.54 8.81 -9.22
C MET A 192 7.03 10.22 -8.84
N PRO A 193 5.74 10.56 -9.03
CA PRO A 193 4.73 9.80 -9.76
C PRO A 193 4.86 9.95 -11.28
N TYR A 194 4.37 8.97 -12.05
CA TYR A 194 4.47 8.95 -13.51
C TYR A 194 3.14 8.59 -14.18
N SER A 195 2.95 8.98 -15.44
CA SER A 195 1.86 8.53 -16.32
C SER A 195 2.35 7.45 -17.28
N ASP A 196 1.41 6.61 -17.75
CA ASP A 196 1.67 5.58 -18.76
C ASP A 196 0.52 5.58 -19.78
N ASP A 197 0.79 6.04 -21.01
CA ASP A 197 -0.21 6.15 -22.08
C ASP A 197 -0.81 4.78 -22.48
N ARG A 198 -0.14 3.69 -22.16
CA ARG A 198 -0.65 2.32 -22.38
C ARG A 198 -1.70 1.92 -21.33
N ARG A 199 -1.83 2.72 -20.26
CA ARG A 199 -2.76 2.52 -19.14
C ARG A 199 -3.55 3.80 -18.87
N PRO A 200 -4.36 4.26 -19.86
CA PRO A 200 -4.94 5.61 -19.88
C PRO A 200 -5.97 5.87 -18.76
N TYR A 201 -6.49 4.83 -18.12
CA TYR A 201 -7.48 5.00 -17.05
C TYR A 201 -6.87 5.35 -15.68
N VAL A 202 -5.54 5.42 -15.58
CA VAL A 202 -4.84 5.85 -14.38
C VAL A 202 -4.05 7.11 -14.67
N PRO A 203 -4.45 8.28 -14.13
CA PRO A 203 -3.76 9.53 -14.39
C PRO A 203 -2.30 9.54 -13.94
N TRP A 204 -2.04 9.01 -12.72
CA TRP A 204 -0.69 8.95 -12.17
C TRP A 204 -0.46 7.67 -11.37
N TRP A 205 0.64 7.02 -11.67
CA TRP A 205 1.12 5.85 -10.95
C TRP A 205 2.15 6.22 -9.90
N PHE A 206 2.17 5.49 -8.79
CA PHE A 206 3.24 5.54 -7.80
C PHE A 206 3.62 4.16 -7.29
N SER A 207 4.80 4.06 -6.69
CA SER A 207 5.32 2.85 -6.06
C SER A 207 5.35 3.01 -4.54
N ALA A 208 5.38 1.88 -3.83
CA ALA A 208 5.51 1.86 -2.39
C ALA A 208 6.63 0.89 -1.94
N SER A 209 7.12 1.10 -0.73
CA SER A 209 7.97 0.15 0.00
C SER A 209 7.09 -0.93 0.61
N ASP A 210 7.42 -2.20 0.39
CA ASP A 210 6.59 -3.32 0.81
C ASP A 210 6.84 -3.71 2.27
N ALA A 211 5.77 -3.75 3.05
CA ALA A 211 5.80 -4.21 4.44
C ALA A 211 4.43 -4.82 4.80
N GLU A 212 4.08 -5.96 4.20
CA GLU A 212 2.74 -6.58 4.30
C GLU A 212 2.26 -6.88 5.72
N ASN A 213 3.18 -6.97 6.69
CA ASN A 213 2.90 -7.24 8.11
C ASN A 213 3.88 -6.48 9.01
N VAL A 214 3.63 -6.53 10.32
CA VAL A 214 4.40 -5.79 11.31
C VAL A 214 5.88 -6.17 11.37
N ASP A 215 6.24 -7.44 11.14
CA ASP A 215 7.65 -7.87 11.20
C ASP A 215 8.43 -7.34 9.97
N ALA A 216 7.81 -7.37 8.78
CA ALA A 216 8.37 -6.74 7.59
C ALA A 216 8.47 -5.21 7.75
N PHE A 217 7.51 -4.57 8.43
CA PHE A 217 7.57 -3.15 8.74
C PHE A 217 8.76 -2.80 9.64
N VAL A 218 8.96 -3.54 10.72
CA VAL A 218 10.10 -3.35 11.65
C VAL A 218 11.44 -3.52 10.93
N GLU A 219 11.56 -4.51 10.05
CA GLU A 219 12.75 -4.73 9.23
C GLU A 219 12.98 -3.56 8.25
N LEU A 220 11.93 -3.12 7.54
CA LEU A 220 11.99 -2.04 6.58
C LEU A 220 12.41 -0.71 7.22
N ILE A 221 11.83 -0.33 8.37
CA ILE A 221 12.15 0.93 9.06
C ILE A 221 13.23 0.76 10.15
N SER A 222 14.09 -0.25 10.03
CA SER A 222 15.23 -0.45 10.95
C SER A 222 16.12 0.81 11.03
N VAL A 223 16.81 1.00 12.14
CA VAL A 223 17.68 2.17 12.39
C VAL A 223 18.64 2.44 11.25
N GLY A 224 19.25 1.39 10.69
CA GLY A 224 20.15 1.50 9.54
C GLY A 224 19.45 2.04 8.28
N ASN A 225 18.24 1.55 8.01
CA ASN A 225 17.44 2.00 6.88
C ASN A 225 16.94 3.44 7.06
N GLN A 226 16.55 3.85 8.26
CA GLN A 226 16.19 5.24 8.56
C GLN A 226 17.39 6.18 8.31
N SER A 227 18.59 5.80 8.77
CA SER A 227 19.80 6.58 8.56
C SER A 227 20.16 6.70 7.08
N ARG A 228 19.98 5.62 6.31
CA ARG A 228 20.18 5.61 4.86
C ARG A 228 19.15 6.50 4.15
N LEU A 229 17.87 6.42 4.51
CA LEU A 229 16.81 7.26 3.95
C LEU A 229 17.12 8.75 4.12
N GLU A 230 17.53 9.15 5.32
CA GLU A 230 17.92 10.54 5.62
C GLU A 230 19.18 10.97 4.88
N ALA A 231 20.24 10.17 4.90
CA ALA A 231 21.50 10.47 4.24
C ALA A 231 21.37 10.61 2.71
N GLU A 232 20.48 9.85 2.11
CA GLU A 232 20.24 9.85 0.65
C GLU A 232 19.19 10.90 0.22
N GLY A 233 18.57 11.63 1.14
CA GLY A 233 17.47 12.55 0.81
C GLY A 233 16.30 11.83 0.16
N GLY A 234 15.94 10.67 0.69
CA GLY A 234 15.06 9.71 0.06
C GLY A 234 13.57 10.00 0.21
N VAL A 235 12.76 9.15 -0.41
CA VAL A 235 11.29 9.11 -0.31
C VAL A 235 10.87 7.70 0.07
N CYS A 236 10.06 7.56 1.11
CA CYS A 236 9.49 6.31 1.54
C CYS A 236 7.96 6.43 1.67
N ILE A 237 7.23 5.56 0.99
CA ILE A 237 5.79 5.34 1.15
C ILE A 237 5.63 3.88 1.53
N VAL A 238 5.43 3.58 2.81
CA VAL A 238 5.30 2.18 3.27
C VAL A 238 3.89 1.68 2.99
N ALA A 239 3.74 0.63 2.19
CA ALA A 239 2.48 -0.11 2.05
C ALA A 239 2.45 -1.21 3.12
N THR A 240 1.49 -1.13 4.04
CA THR A 240 1.34 -2.07 5.15
C THR A 240 -0.12 -2.18 5.60
N HIS A 241 -0.37 -3.06 6.57
CA HIS A 241 -1.70 -3.28 7.16
C HIS A 241 -1.59 -3.07 8.67
N LEU A 242 -1.94 -1.90 9.16
CA LEU A 242 -1.85 -1.59 10.61
C LEU A 242 -2.77 -2.48 11.46
N GLY A 243 -3.81 -3.06 10.86
CA GLY A 243 -4.66 -4.07 11.50
C GLY A 243 -4.00 -5.45 11.71
N LYS A 244 -2.79 -5.69 11.14
CA LYS A 244 -2.12 -7.00 11.19
C LYS A 244 -0.94 -7.01 12.18
N GLY A 245 -1.24 -7.04 13.49
CA GLY A 245 -0.25 -7.30 14.54
C GLY A 245 0.56 -6.09 15.04
N PHE A 246 0.22 -4.87 14.64
CA PHE A 246 0.86 -3.65 15.13
C PHE A 246 0.47 -3.32 16.58
N CYS A 247 -0.73 -3.72 16.98
CA CYS A 247 -1.22 -3.58 18.35
C CYS A 247 -1.47 -4.97 18.95
N VAL A 248 -1.09 -5.13 20.20
CA VAL A 248 -1.31 -6.33 21.02
C VAL A 248 -1.89 -5.89 22.37
N ASN A 249 -3.01 -6.48 22.78
CA ASN A 249 -3.69 -6.14 24.04
C ASN A 249 -3.97 -4.61 24.19
N GLY A 250 -4.39 -3.96 23.11
CA GLY A 250 -4.72 -2.52 23.12
C GLY A 250 -3.51 -1.57 23.13
N ALA A 251 -2.29 -2.07 23.02
CA ALA A 251 -1.06 -1.28 22.97
C ALA A 251 -0.26 -1.51 21.69
N VAL A 252 0.41 -0.48 21.21
CA VAL A 252 1.36 -0.60 20.08
C VAL A 252 2.55 -1.44 20.53
N ARG A 253 3.00 -2.38 19.70
CA ARG A 253 4.22 -3.17 19.94
C ARG A 253 5.42 -2.26 20.23
N ASP A 254 6.24 -2.63 21.20
CA ASP A 254 7.35 -1.80 21.68
C ASP A 254 8.38 -1.52 20.58
N ASP A 255 8.74 -2.52 19.77
CA ASP A 255 9.67 -2.38 18.66
C ASP A 255 9.16 -1.40 17.57
N VAL A 256 7.85 -1.43 17.28
CA VAL A 256 7.21 -0.47 16.37
C VAL A 256 7.26 0.94 16.96
N ARG A 257 6.89 1.08 18.23
CA ARG A 257 6.91 2.35 18.97
C ARG A 257 8.31 2.98 18.96
N GLU A 258 9.33 2.23 19.35
CA GLU A 258 10.71 2.68 19.41
C GLU A 258 11.22 3.19 18.06
N LEU A 259 10.95 2.42 16.99
CA LEU A 259 11.38 2.79 15.65
C LEU A 259 10.65 4.03 15.12
N LEU A 260 9.35 4.18 15.39
CA LEU A 260 8.60 5.37 14.98
C LEU A 260 9.01 6.61 15.77
N VAL A 261 9.26 6.50 17.08
CA VAL A 261 9.77 7.60 17.90
C VAL A 261 11.12 8.07 17.35
N ARG A 262 12.05 7.14 17.13
CA ARG A 262 13.37 7.45 16.56
C ARG A 262 13.29 8.08 15.17
N LEU A 263 12.33 7.66 14.36
CA LEU A 263 12.10 8.23 13.04
C LEU A 263 11.57 9.67 13.13
N ALA A 264 10.66 9.94 14.08
CA ALA A 264 10.09 11.27 14.31
C ALA A 264 11.13 12.31 14.77
N GLU A 265 12.19 11.87 15.46
CA GLU A 265 13.30 12.75 15.90
C GLU A 265 14.21 13.19 14.75
N ARG A 266 14.07 12.59 13.57
CA ARG A 266 14.88 12.94 12.38
C ARG A 266 14.26 14.08 11.59
N ARG A 267 15.05 14.68 10.71
CA ARG A 267 14.62 15.79 9.84
C ARG A 267 13.77 15.28 8.67
N GLY A 268 12.65 14.62 8.97
CA GLY A 268 11.71 14.06 8.02
C GLY A 268 10.52 14.98 7.72
N TRP A 269 9.96 14.84 6.52
CA TRP A 269 8.68 15.41 6.14
C TRP A 269 7.62 14.30 6.20
N PHE A 270 6.75 14.38 7.22
CA PHE A 270 5.77 13.33 7.56
C PHE A 270 4.36 13.76 7.16
N VAL A 271 3.97 13.46 5.93
CA VAL A 271 2.69 13.88 5.35
C VAL A 271 2.01 12.71 4.65
N PRO A 272 0.69 12.77 4.41
CA PRO A 272 -0.01 11.73 3.66
C PRO A 272 0.53 11.56 2.24
N VAL A 273 0.15 10.43 1.61
CA VAL A 273 0.60 10.03 0.25
C VAL A 273 0.25 11.09 -0.80
N GLY A 274 -1.00 11.57 -0.82
CA GLY A 274 -1.44 12.52 -1.82
C GLY A 274 -0.64 13.84 -1.82
N PRO A 275 -0.52 14.55 -0.69
CA PRO A 275 0.36 15.72 -0.57
C PRO A 275 1.82 15.45 -0.93
N MET A 276 2.37 14.28 -0.52
CA MET A 276 3.74 13.90 -0.88
C MET A 276 3.92 13.76 -2.39
N LEU A 277 3.00 13.06 -3.05
CA LEU A 277 3.03 12.88 -4.50
C LEU A 277 2.81 14.18 -5.27
N ASP A 278 1.99 15.10 -4.76
CA ASP A 278 1.82 16.43 -5.34
C ASP A 278 3.13 17.22 -5.35
N GLU A 279 3.86 17.22 -4.24
CA GLU A 279 5.16 17.88 -4.12
C GLU A 279 6.20 17.26 -5.07
N LEU A 280 6.25 15.94 -5.15
CA LEU A 280 7.14 15.23 -6.08
C LEU A 280 6.81 15.57 -7.54
N ARG A 281 5.51 15.67 -7.87
CA ARG A 281 5.04 15.95 -9.23
C ARG A 281 5.40 17.37 -9.70
N VAL A 282 5.25 18.36 -8.83
CA VAL A 282 5.58 19.78 -9.17
C VAL A 282 7.05 19.94 -9.54
N ARG A 283 7.93 19.13 -8.98
CA ARG A 283 9.37 19.16 -9.22
C ARG A 283 9.80 18.50 -10.54
N ARG A 284 8.85 17.97 -11.33
CA ARG A 284 9.14 17.26 -12.57
C ARG A 284 8.59 18.02 -13.79
N THR A 285 9.36 18.00 -14.86
CA THR A 285 8.96 18.49 -16.19
C THR A 285 8.25 17.42 -17.03
N ASP A 286 8.72 16.16 -16.90
CA ASP A 286 8.21 15.05 -17.68
C ASP A 286 7.19 14.22 -16.92
N ARG A 287 6.15 13.74 -17.61
CA ARG A 287 5.08 12.91 -17.05
C ARG A 287 5.35 11.42 -17.21
N ALA A 288 5.86 11.02 -18.39
CA ALA A 288 6.08 9.62 -18.72
C ALA A 288 7.39 9.07 -18.15
N LEU A 289 7.42 7.76 -17.89
CA LEU A 289 8.65 7.05 -17.56
C LEU A 289 9.51 6.82 -18.80
N PRO A 290 10.82 7.06 -18.73
CA PRO A 290 11.74 6.58 -19.76
C PRO A 290 11.64 5.05 -19.91
N PRO A 291 11.61 4.50 -21.14
CA PRO A 291 11.43 3.05 -21.37
C PRO A 291 12.45 2.18 -20.62
N GLY A 292 13.69 2.64 -20.50
CA GLY A 292 14.74 1.93 -19.77
C GLY A 292 14.53 1.92 -18.25
N GLU A 293 13.91 2.96 -17.69
CA GLU A 293 13.55 3.02 -16.26
C GLU A 293 12.41 2.06 -15.95
N TRP A 294 11.37 2.06 -16.79
CA TRP A 294 10.24 1.13 -16.65
C TRP A 294 10.69 -0.33 -16.66
N ARG A 295 11.57 -0.70 -17.60
CA ARG A 295 12.10 -2.07 -17.67
C ARG A 295 12.89 -2.43 -16.43
N ARG A 296 13.78 -1.54 -15.95
CA ARG A 296 14.55 -1.77 -14.70
C ARG A 296 13.62 -1.95 -13.50
N MET A 297 12.55 -1.15 -13.40
CA MET A 297 11.56 -1.25 -12.36
C MET A 297 10.85 -2.61 -12.34
N GLN A 298 10.41 -3.10 -13.50
CA GLN A 298 9.76 -4.41 -13.63
C GLN A 298 10.68 -5.56 -13.20
N TRP A 299 11.93 -5.56 -13.66
CA TRP A 299 12.91 -6.57 -13.28
C TRP A 299 13.26 -6.52 -11.80
N ARG A 300 13.39 -5.35 -11.22
CA ARG A 300 13.61 -5.18 -9.78
C ARG A 300 12.42 -5.72 -8.99
N TRP A 301 11.21 -5.34 -9.37
CA TRP A 301 9.99 -5.83 -8.73
C TRP A 301 9.86 -7.36 -8.81
N ALA A 302 10.11 -7.96 -9.97
CA ALA A 302 10.06 -9.41 -10.14
C ALA A 302 11.08 -10.13 -9.26
N ARG A 303 12.29 -9.58 -9.15
CA ARG A 303 13.33 -10.10 -8.24
C ARG A 303 12.86 -10.02 -6.77
N ASP A 304 12.35 -8.88 -6.33
CA ASP A 304 11.91 -8.68 -4.95
C ASP A 304 10.72 -9.62 -4.64
N LEU A 305 9.77 -9.78 -5.56
CA LEU A 305 8.67 -10.75 -5.43
C LEU A 305 9.16 -12.20 -5.29
N MET A 306 10.15 -12.60 -6.10
CA MET A 306 10.73 -13.94 -6.04
C MET A 306 11.44 -14.17 -4.70
N LEU A 307 12.21 -13.20 -4.22
CA LEU A 307 12.91 -13.30 -2.94
C LEU A 307 11.95 -13.44 -1.76
N ARG A 308 10.86 -12.65 -1.73
CA ARG A 308 9.80 -12.77 -0.72
C ARG A 308 9.15 -14.15 -0.71
N ARG A 309 8.82 -14.69 -1.88
CA ARG A 309 8.26 -16.05 -1.99
C ARG A 309 9.22 -17.12 -1.46
N LEU A 310 10.48 -17.03 -1.83
CA LEU A 310 11.51 -17.96 -1.32
C LEU A 310 11.65 -17.86 0.20
N ALA A 311 11.63 -16.66 0.76
CA ALA A 311 11.66 -16.46 2.21
C ALA A 311 10.43 -17.07 2.91
N THR A 312 9.24 -16.89 2.37
CA THR A 312 7.99 -17.47 2.88
C THR A 312 8.04 -19.00 2.86
N LEU A 313 8.51 -19.61 1.74
CA LEU A 313 8.66 -21.06 1.62
C LEU A 313 9.68 -21.62 2.63
N ARG A 314 10.80 -20.91 2.85
CA ARG A 314 11.81 -21.30 3.85
C ARG A 314 11.24 -21.25 5.28
N ARG A 315 10.47 -20.20 5.62
CA ARG A 315 9.80 -20.07 6.92
C ARG A 315 8.78 -21.20 7.13
N ALA A 316 7.95 -21.51 6.13
CA ALA A 316 6.99 -22.61 6.18
C ALA A 316 7.65 -23.98 6.39
N ARG A 317 8.76 -24.26 5.71
CA ARG A 317 9.56 -25.50 5.89
C ARG A 317 10.13 -25.60 7.29
N LYS A 318 10.70 -24.51 7.84
CA LYS A 318 11.20 -24.48 9.23
C LYS A 318 10.10 -24.76 10.27
N ARG A 319 8.91 -24.18 10.10
CA ARG A 319 7.75 -24.41 10.99
C ARG A 319 7.30 -25.88 10.96
N LYS A 320 7.19 -26.48 9.76
CA LYS A 320 6.85 -27.93 9.63
C LYS A 320 7.91 -28.83 10.27
N GLY A 321 9.19 -28.53 10.08
CA GLY A 321 10.29 -29.27 10.74
C GLY A 321 10.23 -29.21 12.26
N ALA A 322 9.99 -28.04 12.83
CA ALA A 322 9.83 -27.84 14.27
C ALA A 322 8.60 -28.57 14.85
N GLN A 323 7.48 -28.57 14.12
CA GLN A 323 6.28 -29.31 14.52
C GLN A 323 6.47 -30.82 14.51
N ASN A 324 7.18 -31.36 13.51
CA ASN A 324 7.50 -32.78 13.43
C ASN A 324 8.44 -33.22 14.57
N GLN A 325 9.46 -32.41 14.90
CA GLN A 325 10.35 -32.70 16.04
C GLN A 325 9.61 -32.72 17.39
N ARG A 326 8.65 -31.79 17.60
CA ARG A 326 7.81 -31.79 18.82
C ARG A 326 6.88 -33.01 18.88
N ARG A 327 6.35 -33.48 17.74
CA ARG A 327 5.51 -34.71 17.70
C ARG A 327 6.31 -35.97 18.02
N VAL A 328 7.55 -36.08 17.54
CA VAL A 328 8.43 -37.23 17.81
C VAL A 328 8.87 -37.21 19.29
N GLY A 329 9.20 -36.02 19.84
CA GLY A 329 9.61 -35.91 21.26
C GLY A 329 8.47 -36.10 22.27
N SER A 330 7.20 -36.05 21.85
CA SER A 330 6.03 -36.30 22.74
C SER A 330 5.57 -37.76 22.70
N GLN A 331 6.19 -38.62 21.88
CA GLN A 331 5.90 -40.06 21.77
C GLN A 331 7.00 -40.93 22.43
N MET A 332 8.03 -40.34 22.98
CA MET A 332 9.03 -40.96 23.84
C MET A 332 8.78 -40.55 25.29
#